data_4a6029c0d1439460c67569b1648ff46f
#
_entry.id   4a6029c0d1439460c67569b1648ff46f
#
_cell.length_a   1.000
_cell.length_b   1.000
_cell.length_c   1.000
_cell.angle_alpha   90.00
_cell.angle_beta   90.00
_cell.angle_gamma   90.00
#
_symmetry.space_group_name_H-M   'P 1'
#
loop_
_entity.id
_entity.type
_entity.pdbx_description
1 polymer ?
#
loop_
_entity_poly.entity_id
_entity_poly.type
_entity_poly.pdbx_seq_one_letter_code
_entity_poly.pdbx_strand_id
1 'polypeptide(L)'
;MPAQRSRTSGWRRCLQQLVDHKGSLQIALAPNGEAGHDFIWRAKLISTTENEIFVEMPTAAGEPLPLEKGVQLLGIIAIGQNRWMFRTECLGSKSFRSHSKDGIGLNLQMPTAVERCQRRRDYRISTDTLALPTVSSWPLLDPRSVVLPERMCQMRMERFINGDSSPSAMQKDDCMPDVGPAFDATIVNIGGGGIGLQVPSGEASGVGRHRLHWLKFPLLGTTGPELCVTAKLMHWHLEAGGTTYLGMMFDFSYNPSHKRFVTQQITRTVAIQQREQFLAA
;
A
#
# COMPACT_ATOMS: atom_id res chain seq x y z
N MET A 1 -23.44 -17.56 -25.02
CA MET A 1 -22.48 -16.54 -24.59
C MET A 1 -21.06 -17.11 -24.58
N PRO A 2 -20.32 -17.17 -25.70
CA PRO A 2 -18.99 -17.77 -25.73
C PRO A 2 -17.80 -16.81 -25.50
N ALA A 3 -18.04 -15.53 -25.30
CA ALA A 3 -16.95 -14.53 -25.28
C ALA A 3 -16.11 -14.45 -23.98
N GLN A 4 -16.53 -15.07 -22.90
CA GLN A 4 -15.81 -15.00 -21.62
C GLN A 4 -14.70 -16.07 -21.45
N ARG A 5 -14.84 -17.25 -22.07
CA ARG A 5 -13.86 -18.35 -21.93
C ARG A 5 -12.53 -18.11 -22.67
N SER A 6 -12.53 -17.39 -23.78
CA SER A 6 -11.30 -17.17 -24.58
C SER A 6 -10.34 -16.15 -23.96
N ARG A 7 -10.78 -15.35 -23.00
CA ARG A 7 -9.99 -14.27 -22.41
C ARG A 7 -9.19 -14.67 -21.16
N THR A 8 -9.48 -15.84 -20.59
CA THR A 8 -8.73 -16.39 -19.43
C THR A 8 -7.70 -17.44 -19.84
N SER A 9 -7.75 -17.98 -21.04
CA SER A 9 -6.85 -19.07 -21.50
C SER A 9 -5.38 -18.66 -21.67
N GLY A 10 -5.08 -17.37 -21.74
CA GLY A 10 -3.71 -16.88 -22.01
C GLY A 10 -2.88 -16.48 -20.77
N TRP A 11 -3.37 -16.66 -19.57
CA TRP A 11 -2.70 -16.16 -18.37
C TRP A 11 -1.34 -16.82 -18.09
N ARG A 12 -1.19 -18.12 -18.37
CA ARG A 12 0.09 -18.82 -18.22
C ARG A 12 1.15 -18.26 -19.16
N ARG A 13 0.77 -17.92 -20.39
CA ARG A 13 1.66 -17.26 -21.35
C ARG A 13 2.08 -15.88 -20.86
N CYS A 14 1.15 -15.15 -20.23
CA CYS A 14 1.46 -13.86 -19.62
C CYS A 14 2.38 -14.00 -18.41
N LEU A 15 2.24 -15.07 -17.64
CA LEU A 15 3.17 -15.36 -16.54
C LEU A 15 4.57 -15.63 -17.08
N GLN A 16 4.70 -16.42 -18.14
CA GLN A 16 5.98 -16.68 -18.81
C GLN A 16 6.59 -15.38 -19.38
N GLN A 17 5.80 -14.52 -20.01
CA GLN A 17 6.29 -13.23 -20.48
C GLN A 17 6.83 -12.36 -19.34
N LEU A 18 6.21 -12.41 -18.14
CA LEU A 18 6.75 -11.71 -16.97
C LEU A 18 8.11 -12.27 -16.54
N VAL A 19 8.32 -13.59 -16.61
CA VAL A 19 9.64 -14.20 -16.35
C VAL A 19 10.66 -13.70 -17.35
N ASP A 20 10.34 -13.78 -18.63
CA ASP A 20 11.25 -13.42 -19.75
C ASP A 20 11.66 -11.94 -19.70
N HIS A 21 10.75 -11.07 -19.30
CA HIS A 21 10.99 -9.63 -19.17
C HIS A 21 11.39 -9.17 -17.76
N LYS A 22 11.72 -10.11 -16.86
CA LYS A 22 12.08 -9.82 -15.46
C LYS A 22 11.01 -8.96 -14.74
N GLY A 23 9.75 -9.23 -15.06
CA GLY A 23 8.59 -8.54 -14.50
C GLY A 23 8.31 -8.93 -13.06
N SER A 24 7.27 -8.34 -12.49
CA SER A 24 6.87 -8.55 -11.09
C SER A 24 5.45 -9.06 -11.00
N LEU A 25 5.22 -9.97 -10.07
CA LEU A 25 3.92 -10.39 -9.60
C LEU A 25 3.51 -9.48 -8.44
N GLN A 26 2.26 -9.08 -8.38
CA GLN A 26 1.70 -8.45 -7.20
C GLN A 26 1.13 -9.54 -6.30
N ILE A 27 1.43 -9.49 -5.02
CA ILE A 27 1.02 -10.48 -4.03
C ILE A 27 0.34 -9.76 -2.88
N ALA A 28 -0.78 -10.29 -2.42
CA ALA A 28 -1.48 -9.83 -1.23
C ALA A 28 -1.85 -11.02 -0.35
N LEU A 29 -2.08 -10.82 0.95
CA LEU A 29 -2.67 -11.85 1.79
C LEU A 29 -4.12 -12.11 1.35
N ALA A 30 -4.51 -13.36 1.27
CA ALA A 30 -5.90 -13.70 1.01
C ALA A 30 -6.73 -13.38 2.26
N PRO A 31 -7.88 -12.71 2.12
CA PRO A 31 -8.73 -12.43 3.27
C PRO A 31 -9.37 -13.72 3.80
N ASN A 32 -9.38 -13.84 5.11
CA ASN A 32 -10.20 -14.80 5.81
C ASN A 32 -11.59 -14.16 6.03
N GLY A 33 -12.48 -14.27 5.03
CA GLY A 33 -13.80 -13.65 5.05
C GLY A 33 -13.98 -12.54 4.00
N GLU A 34 -15.07 -11.80 4.05
CA GLU A 34 -15.46 -10.79 3.05
C GLU A 34 -14.63 -9.48 3.11
N ALA A 35 -13.89 -9.25 4.19
CA ALA A 35 -13.02 -8.10 4.34
C ALA A 35 -11.63 -8.41 3.76
N GLY A 36 -11.34 -7.89 2.62
CA GLY A 36 -10.08 -8.04 1.96
C GLY A 36 -8.97 -7.16 2.58
N HIS A 37 -7.71 -7.32 2.18
CA HIS A 37 -6.55 -6.61 2.69
C HIS A 37 -5.83 -5.81 1.61
N ASP A 38 -5.48 -4.57 1.93
CA ASP A 38 -4.97 -3.59 0.97
C ASP A 38 -3.46 -3.65 0.74
N PHE A 39 -2.77 -4.67 1.28
CA PHE A 39 -1.34 -4.73 1.18
C PHE A 39 -0.90 -5.58 0.00
N ILE A 40 -0.52 -4.87 -1.05
CA ILE A 40 -0.02 -5.48 -2.26
C ILE A 40 1.49 -5.28 -2.30
N TRP A 41 2.25 -6.36 -2.21
CA TRP A 41 3.69 -6.37 -2.44
C TRP A 41 3.99 -6.66 -3.91
N ARG A 42 4.99 -6.02 -4.43
CA ARG A 42 5.59 -6.37 -5.71
C ARG A 42 6.75 -7.32 -5.46
N ALA A 43 6.62 -8.56 -5.90
CA ALA A 43 7.67 -9.54 -5.90
C ALA A 43 8.12 -9.80 -7.34
N LYS A 44 9.43 -9.71 -7.60
CA LYS A 44 9.97 -10.00 -8.91
C LYS A 44 9.78 -11.48 -9.23
N LEU A 45 9.26 -11.77 -10.40
CA LEU A 45 9.07 -13.15 -10.85
C LEU A 45 10.41 -13.71 -11.34
N ILE A 46 10.84 -14.83 -10.74
CA ILE A 46 12.12 -15.46 -11.04
C ILE A 46 11.92 -16.60 -12.05
N SER A 47 11.00 -17.50 -11.75
CA SER A 47 10.71 -18.65 -12.61
C SER A 47 9.31 -19.21 -12.36
N THR A 48 8.84 -20.00 -13.30
CA THR A 48 7.59 -20.76 -13.16
C THR A 48 7.81 -22.19 -13.62
N THR A 49 7.13 -23.14 -12.97
CA THR A 49 7.01 -24.53 -13.38
C THR A 49 5.53 -24.85 -13.61
N GLU A 50 5.20 -26.09 -13.89
CA GLU A 50 3.80 -26.52 -14.00
C GLU A 50 3.03 -26.35 -12.67
N ASN A 51 3.72 -26.52 -11.53
CA ASN A 51 3.12 -26.59 -10.20
C ASN A 51 3.47 -25.42 -9.28
N GLU A 52 4.49 -24.63 -9.62
CA GLU A 52 5.03 -23.60 -8.74
C GLU A 52 5.33 -22.29 -9.47
N ILE A 53 5.17 -21.20 -8.75
CA ILE A 53 5.61 -19.86 -9.13
C ILE A 53 6.69 -19.45 -8.14
N PHE A 54 7.89 -19.15 -8.62
CA PHE A 54 8.99 -18.70 -7.78
C PHE A 54 9.23 -17.22 -7.96
N VAL A 55 9.13 -16.48 -6.87
CA VAL A 55 9.28 -15.02 -6.82
C VAL A 55 10.38 -14.61 -5.86
N GLU A 56 10.98 -13.46 -6.06
CA GLU A 56 11.87 -12.85 -5.09
C GLU A 56 11.09 -12.59 -3.78
N MET A 57 11.73 -12.78 -2.62
CA MET A 57 11.09 -12.54 -1.33
C MET A 57 10.57 -11.10 -1.29
N PRO A 58 9.27 -10.91 -1.07
CA PRO A 58 8.73 -9.57 -0.90
C PRO A 58 9.38 -8.92 0.30
N THR A 59 9.65 -7.64 0.20
CA THR A 59 10.28 -6.87 1.26
C THR A 59 9.32 -5.81 1.76
N ALA A 60 9.34 -5.64 3.07
CA ALA A 60 8.68 -4.57 3.76
C ALA A 60 9.76 -3.67 4.38
N ALA A 61 9.89 -2.43 3.91
CA ALA A 61 10.89 -1.48 4.38
C ALA A 61 12.38 -1.93 4.20
N GLY A 62 12.62 -2.77 3.21
CA GLY A 62 13.96 -3.32 2.95
C GLY A 62 14.25 -4.62 3.70
N GLU A 63 13.40 -5.02 4.64
CA GLU A 63 13.49 -6.28 5.35
C GLU A 63 12.65 -7.36 4.65
N PRO A 64 13.13 -8.59 4.54
CA PRO A 64 12.36 -9.70 4.01
C PRO A 64 11.07 -9.90 4.82
N LEU A 65 9.96 -10.11 4.13
CA LEU A 65 8.68 -10.43 4.75
C LEU A 65 8.61 -11.95 4.98
N PRO A 66 8.72 -12.44 6.23
CA PRO A 66 8.64 -13.86 6.50
C PRO A 66 7.19 -14.34 6.33
N LEU A 67 6.93 -15.02 5.22
CA LEU A 67 5.66 -15.71 4.99
C LEU A 67 5.84 -17.19 5.30
N GLU A 68 5.04 -17.70 6.21
CA GLU A 68 5.07 -19.11 6.58
C GLU A 68 4.44 -19.99 5.51
N LYS A 69 4.86 -21.26 5.47
CA LYS A 69 4.23 -22.24 4.60
C LYS A 69 2.77 -22.43 4.99
N GLY A 70 1.89 -22.52 3.98
CA GLY A 70 0.45 -22.67 4.16
C GLY A 70 -0.33 -21.35 4.12
N VAL A 71 0.34 -20.19 4.20
CA VAL A 71 -0.32 -18.90 4.11
C VAL A 71 -1.00 -18.73 2.77
N GLN A 72 -2.30 -18.39 2.80
CA GLN A 72 -3.10 -18.14 1.61
C GLN A 72 -2.87 -16.73 1.08
N LEU A 73 -2.57 -16.64 -0.20
CA LEU A 73 -2.22 -15.42 -0.88
C LEU A 73 -3.11 -15.18 -2.10
N LEU A 74 -3.23 -13.92 -2.47
CA LEU A 74 -3.76 -13.50 -3.77
C LEU A 74 -2.60 -13.05 -4.65
N GLY A 75 -2.48 -13.66 -5.84
CA GLY A 75 -1.55 -13.23 -6.87
C GLY A 75 -2.27 -12.41 -7.94
N ILE A 76 -1.64 -11.34 -8.41
CA ILE A 76 -2.15 -10.50 -9.49
C ILE A 76 -1.11 -10.38 -10.58
N ILE A 77 -1.46 -10.84 -11.78
CA ILE A 77 -0.70 -10.68 -13.01
C ILE A 77 -1.20 -9.42 -13.70
N ALA A 78 -0.31 -8.46 -13.99
CA ALA A 78 -0.66 -7.25 -14.71
C ALA A 78 0.27 -7.07 -15.91
N ILE A 79 -0.29 -7.14 -17.14
CA ILE A 79 0.42 -6.90 -18.39
C ILE A 79 -0.41 -5.96 -19.27
N GLY A 80 0.10 -4.77 -19.51
CA GLY A 80 -0.63 -3.75 -20.25
C GLY A 80 -1.97 -3.40 -19.57
N GLN A 81 -3.06 -3.64 -20.29
CA GLN A 81 -4.41 -3.39 -19.78
C GLN A 81 -5.06 -4.64 -19.16
N ASN A 82 -4.41 -5.78 -19.24
CA ASN A 82 -4.95 -7.04 -18.74
C ASN A 82 -4.48 -7.29 -17.32
N ARG A 83 -5.41 -7.68 -16.47
CA ARG A 83 -5.15 -8.10 -15.09
C ARG A 83 -5.87 -9.40 -14.81
N TRP A 84 -5.16 -10.34 -14.22
CA TRP A 84 -5.70 -11.60 -13.74
C TRP A 84 -5.36 -11.76 -12.28
N MET A 85 -6.30 -12.25 -11.53
CA MET A 85 -6.17 -12.55 -10.12
C MET A 85 -6.33 -14.05 -9.91
N PHE A 86 -5.63 -14.57 -8.90
CA PHE A 86 -5.72 -15.96 -8.50
C PHE A 86 -5.41 -16.13 -7.02
N ARG A 87 -5.98 -17.17 -6.44
CA ARG A 87 -5.59 -17.64 -5.10
C ARG A 87 -4.40 -18.55 -5.24
N THR A 88 -3.47 -18.46 -4.31
CA THR A 88 -2.28 -19.30 -4.22
C THR A 88 -1.89 -19.49 -2.76
N GLU A 89 -1.09 -20.52 -2.52
CA GLU A 89 -0.58 -20.85 -1.19
C GLU A 89 0.94 -20.68 -1.18
N CYS A 90 1.46 -20.18 -0.06
CA CYS A 90 2.88 -20.14 0.19
C CYS A 90 3.41 -21.55 0.47
N LEU A 91 4.28 -22.06 -0.38
CA LEU A 91 4.94 -23.37 -0.22
C LEU A 91 6.22 -23.31 0.61
N GLY A 92 6.63 -22.10 1.02
CA GLY A 92 7.84 -21.84 1.78
C GLY A 92 8.87 -21.02 1.02
N SER A 93 9.99 -20.73 1.68
CA SER A 93 11.10 -19.97 1.12
C SER A 93 12.23 -20.86 0.66
N LYS A 94 12.96 -20.41 -0.38
CA LYS A 94 14.11 -21.10 -0.94
C LYS A 94 15.18 -20.10 -1.35
N SER A 95 16.44 -20.42 -1.07
CA SER A 95 17.56 -19.62 -1.58
C SER A 95 17.72 -19.82 -3.08
N PHE A 96 18.09 -18.75 -3.78
CA PHE A 96 18.42 -18.83 -5.20
C PHE A 96 19.73 -18.07 -5.49
N ARG A 97 20.42 -18.51 -6.51
CA ARG A 97 21.58 -17.84 -7.05
C ARG A 97 21.26 -17.27 -8.42
N SER A 98 21.53 -16.00 -8.61
CA SER A 98 21.45 -15.34 -9.90
C SER A 98 22.81 -14.77 -10.26
N HIS A 99 23.09 -14.57 -11.54
CA HIS A 99 24.36 -14.00 -12.03
C HIS A 99 24.74 -12.66 -11.39
N SER A 100 23.79 -11.97 -10.78
CA SER A 100 23.98 -10.64 -10.20
C SER A 100 23.71 -10.56 -8.68
N LYS A 101 23.07 -11.56 -8.06
CA LYS A 101 22.72 -11.50 -6.63
C LYS A 101 22.25 -12.86 -6.12
N ASP A 102 22.79 -13.26 -4.99
CA ASP A 102 22.22 -14.33 -4.18
C ASP A 102 21.07 -13.77 -3.35
N GLY A 103 19.97 -14.51 -3.23
CA GLY A 103 18.79 -14.04 -2.52
C GLY A 103 17.91 -15.17 -1.98
N ILE A 104 16.89 -14.78 -1.26
CA ILE A 104 15.83 -15.65 -0.78
C ILE A 104 14.61 -15.37 -1.64
N GLY A 105 13.98 -16.43 -2.15
CA GLY A 105 12.74 -16.36 -2.89
C GLY A 105 11.62 -17.09 -2.18
N LEU A 106 10.40 -16.82 -2.60
CA LEU A 106 9.18 -17.43 -2.11
C LEU A 106 8.61 -18.35 -3.17
N ASN A 107 8.34 -19.60 -2.81
CA ASN A 107 7.60 -20.54 -3.64
C ASN A 107 6.10 -20.39 -3.38
N LEU A 108 5.35 -20.24 -4.45
CA LEU A 108 3.89 -20.15 -4.45
C LEU A 108 3.34 -21.30 -5.27
N GLN A 109 2.20 -21.84 -4.87
CA GLN A 109 1.49 -22.85 -5.64
C GLN A 109 0.98 -22.26 -6.96
N MET A 110 1.16 -22.99 -8.05
CA MET A 110 0.59 -22.61 -9.35
C MET A 110 -0.95 -22.67 -9.27
N PRO A 111 -1.67 -21.60 -9.61
CA PRO A 111 -3.12 -21.63 -9.55
C PRO A 111 -3.71 -22.54 -10.63
N THR A 112 -4.80 -23.18 -10.30
CA THR A 112 -5.60 -23.98 -11.26
C THR A 112 -6.49 -23.12 -12.14
N ALA A 113 -6.94 -21.98 -11.61
CA ALA A 113 -7.80 -21.03 -12.28
C ALA A 113 -7.41 -19.59 -11.95
N VAL A 114 -7.67 -18.69 -12.89
CA VAL A 114 -7.50 -17.26 -12.71
C VAL A 114 -8.79 -16.53 -13.08
N GLU A 115 -9.05 -15.44 -12.39
CA GLU A 115 -10.15 -14.53 -12.68
C GLU A 115 -9.62 -13.26 -13.34
N ARG A 116 -10.37 -12.72 -14.27
CA ARG A 116 -10.02 -11.44 -14.86
C ARG A 116 -10.49 -10.32 -13.95
N CYS A 117 -9.56 -9.53 -13.44
CA CYS A 117 -9.90 -8.30 -12.73
C CYS A 117 -10.37 -7.24 -13.71
N GLN A 118 -11.57 -6.74 -13.51
CA GLN A 118 -11.99 -5.52 -14.21
C GLN A 118 -11.22 -4.33 -13.61
N ARG A 119 -10.72 -3.44 -14.48
CA ARG A 119 -9.79 -2.35 -14.16
C ARG A 119 -10.27 -1.37 -13.08
N ARG A 120 -11.53 -1.44 -12.62
CA ARG A 120 -12.16 -0.38 -11.82
C ARG A 120 -12.99 -0.82 -10.62
N ARG A 121 -13.11 -2.08 -10.25
CA ARG A 121 -14.02 -2.45 -9.16
C ARG A 121 -13.42 -3.19 -7.96
N ASP A 122 -12.29 -3.87 -8.01
CA ASP A 122 -12.13 -4.98 -7.07
C ASP A 122 -10.85 -5.02 -6.23
N TYR A 123 -10.08 -3.95 -6.10
CA TYR A 123 -9.01 -3.93 -5.12
C TYR A 123 -8.94 -2.62 -4.35
N ARG A 124 -10.07 -2.29 -3.79
CA ARG A 124 -10.19 -1.43 -2.63
C ARG A 124 -10.85 -2.27 -1.57
N ILE A 125 -10.06 -2.73 -0.67
CA ILE A 125 -10.55 -3.46 0.47
C ILE A 125 -11.31 -2.49 1.33
N SER A 126 -12.57 -2.86 1.58
CA SER A 126 -13.42 -2.20 2.53
C SER A 126 -12.78 -2.33 3.91
N THR A 127 -12.49 -1.20 4.52
CA THR A 127 -11.98 -1.10 5.88
C THR A 127 -13.12 -1.10 6.89
N ASP A 128 -14.29 -1.58 6.51
CA ASP A 128 -15.52 -1.54 7.31
C ASP A 128 -15.39 -2.23 8.68
N THR A 129 -14.35 -3.02 8.89
CA THR A 129 -14.08 -3.69 10.17
C THR A 129 -12.95 -3.08 10.99
N LEU A 130 -12.22 -2.10 10.46
CA LEU A 130 -11.16 -1.40 11.16
C LEU A 130 -11.57 0.06 11.37
N ALA A 131 -11.53 0.52 12.63
CA ALA A 131 -11.62 1.95 12.93
C ALA A 131 -10.36 2.63 12.37
N LEU A 132 -10.43 3.05 11.10
CA LEU A 132 -9.32 3.76 10.48
C LEU A 132 -9.21 5.18 11.06
N PRO A 133 -7.99 5.65 11.28
CA PRO A 133 -7.78 6.97 11.81
C PRO A 133 -8.26 8.05 10.84
N THR A 134 -8.71 9.15 11.41
CA THR A 134 -8.97 10.38 10.67
C THR A 134 -7.66 10.98 10.19
N VAL A 135 -7.67 11.47 8.97
CA VAL A 135 -6.58 12.21 8.35
C VAL A 135 -6.96 13.68 8.29
N SER A 136 -6.17 14.55 8.87
CA SER A 136 -6.29 15.97 8.59
C SER A 136 -5.49 16.29 7.33
N SER A 137 -6.11 16.98 6.40
CA SER A 137 -5.58 17.33 5.09
C SER A 137 -5.69 18.83 4.85
N TRP A 138 -4.63 19.40 4.29
CA TRP A 138 -4.54 20.83 3.94
C TRP A 138 -4.07 20.97 2.49
N PRO A 139 -4.67 21.82 1.68
CA PRO A 139 -4.09 22.24 0.41
C PRO A 139 -2.74 22.92 0.65
N LEU A 140 -1.70 22.51 -0.08
CA LEU A 140 -0.39 23.17 -0.04
C LEU A 140 -0.41 24.44 -0.89
N LEU A 141 -0.03 25.57 -0.30
CA LEU A 141 0.11 26.85 -0.97
C LEU A 141 1.54 27.03 -1.50
N ASP A 142 2.55 26.73 -0.68
CA ASP A 142 3.93 26.63 -1.13
C ASP A 142 4.48 25.21 -0.88
N PRO A 143 4.68 24.41 -1.94
CA PRO A 143 5.20 23.07 -1.79
C PRO A 143 6.64 22.99 -1.25
N ARG A 144 7.43 24.06 -1.32
CA ARG A 144 8.79 24.08 -0.80
C ARG A 144 8.83 24.19 0.72
N SER A 145 7.75 24.66 1.33
CA SER A 145 7.65 24.83 2.78
C SER A 145 7.58 23.50 3.55
N VAL A 146 7.39 22.34 2.85
CA VAL A 146 7.22 21.02 3.49
C VAL A 146 8.50 20.42 4.06
N VAL A 147 9.68 20.86 3.60
CA VAL A 147 10.95 20.20 3.91
C VAL A 147 11.24 20.18 5.41
N LEU A 148 11.05 21.31 6.09
CA LEU A 148 11.28 21.40 7.53
C LEU A 148 10.22 20.64 8.34
N PRO A 149 8.91 20.79 8.12
CA PRO A 149 7.87 20.02 8.80
C PRO A 149 8.03 18.49 8.63
N GLU A 150 8.35 18.00 7.43
CA GLU A 150 8.60 16.58 7.19
C GLU A 150 9.82 16.07 7.97
N ARG A 151 10.90 16.85 8.01
CA ARG A 151 12.09 16.50 8.78
C ARG A 151 11.83 16.46 10.28
N MET A 152 11.07 17.42 10.79
CA MET A 152 10.68 17.44 12.21
C MET A 152 9.78 16.25 12.56
N CYS A 153 8.83 15.93 11.69
CA CYS A 153 8.01 14.73 11.83
C CYS A 153 8.87 13.46 11.91
N GLN A 154 9.81 13.29 10.98
CA GLN A 154 10.71 12.15 10.98
C GLN A 154 11.51 12.04 12.27
N MET A 155 12.16 13.12 12.70
CA MET A 155 12.96 13.14 13.94
C MET A 155 12.14 12.76 15.16
N ARG A 156 10.92 13.26 15.27
CA ARG A 156 10.01 12.96 16.39
C ARG A 156 9.58 11.50 16.40
N MET A 157 9.20 10.96 15.24
CA MET A 157 8.84 9.55 15.13
C MET A 157 10.04 8.63 15.41
N GLU A 158 11.23 8.97 14.95
CA GLU A 158 12.45 8.20 15.23
C GLU A 158 12.78 8.19 16.74
N ARG A 159 12.63 9.30 17.44
CA ARG A 159 12.78 9.35 18.91
C ARG A 159 11.77 8.45 19.60
N PHE A 160 10.51 8.54 19.21
CA PHE A 160 9.45 7.69 19.76
C PHE A 160 9.72 6.20 19.54
N ILE A 161 10.13 5.80 18.33
CA ILE A 161 10.49 4.42 18.01
C ILE A 161 11.68 3.93 18.83
N ASN A 162 12.63 4.80 19.14
CA ASN A 162 13.80 4.50 19.95
C ASN A 162 13.52 4.50 21.48
N GLY A 163 12.24 4.64 21.88
CA GLY A 163 11.82 4.55 23.28
C GLY A 163 11.89 5.87 24.05
N ASP A 164 12.11 7.00 23.40
CA ASP A 164 12.03 8.32 24.03
C ASP A 164 10.56 8.69 24.25
N SER A 165 10.08 8.48 25.47
CA SER A 165 8.73 8.84 25.92
C SER A 165 8.67 10.22 26.59
N SER A 166 9.68 11.06 26.40
CA SER A 166 9.70 12.38 26.98
C SER A 166 8.51 13.25 26.52
N PRO A 167 8.00 14.15 27.34
CA PRO A 167 6.93 15.08 26.93
C PRO A 167 7.29 15.87 25.67
N SER A 168 8.57 16.18 25.47
CA SER A 168 9.06 16.86 24.27
C SER A 168 8.98 16.00 23.00
N ALA A 169 9.09 14.66 23.11
CA ALA A 169 8.92 13.74 21.99
C ALA A 169 7.43 13.58 21.60
N MET A 170 6.53 13.78 22.56
CA MET A 170 5.08 13.68 22.37
C MET A 170 4.39 15.04 22.11
N GLN A 171 5.12 16.14 22.28
CA GLN A 171 4.56 17.47 22.07
C GLN A 171 4.13 17.65 20.62
N LYS A 172 2.91 18.14 20.43
CA LYS A 172 2.42 18.51 19.08
C LYS A 172 3.36 19.55 18.50
N ASP A 173 3.94 19.21 17.36
CA ASP A 173 4.79 20.15 16.63
C ASP A 173 3.92 21.14 15.90
N ASP A 174 4.09 22.42 16.18
CA ASP A 174 3.42 23.51 15.47
C ASP A 174 4.10 23.86 14.14
N CYS A 175 5.12 23.09 13.75
CA CYS A 175 5.79 23.28 12.49
C CYS A 175 4.90 22.79 11.35
N MET A 176 4.13 23.72 10.79
CA MET A 176 3.27 23.48 9.63
C MET A 176 3.91 24.09 8.38
N PRO A 177 3.72 23.47 7.20
CA PRO A 177 4.04 24.12 5.95
C PRO A 177 3.06 25.28 5.66
N ASP A 178 3.30 26.00 4.58
CA ASP A 178 2.39 27.02 4.10
C ASP A 178 1.16 26.36 3.43
N VAL A 179 0.03 26.39 4.14
CA VAL A 179 -1.17 25.62 3.80
C VAL A 179 -2.44 26.46 3.83
N GLY A 180 -3.43 26.04 3.07
CA GLY A 180 -4.79 26.56 3.11
C GLY A 180 -5.63 25.94 4.24
N PRO A 181 -6.97 26.14 4.20
CA PRO A 181 -7.88 25.61 5.20
C PRO A 181 -7.84 24.08 5.27
N ALA A 182 -7.87 23.55 6.49
CA ALA A 182 -7.94 22.11 6.73
C ALA A 182 -9.30 21.52 6.34
N PHE A 183 -9.30 20.24 6.01
CA PHE A 183 -10.47 19.37 6.04
C PHE A 183 -10.08 17.99 6.59
N ASP A 184 -11.04 17.34 7.22
CA ASP A 184 -10.84 16.01 7.75
C ASP A 184 -11.37 14.93 6.78
N ALA A 185 -10.69 13.80 6.75
CA ALA A 185 -11.05 12.68 5.91
C ALA A 185 -10.80 11.35 6.63
N THR A 186 -11.53 10.32 6.23
CA THR A 186 -11.30 8.95 6.71
C THR A 186 -10.44 8.19 5.72
N ILE A 187 -9.48 7.41 6.23
CA ILE A 187 -8.67 6.53 5.38
C ILE A 187 -9.56 5.39 4.87
N VAL A 188 -9.64 5.23 3.56
CA VAL A 188 -10.28 4.08 2.90
C VAL A 188 -9.24 3.00 2.59
N ASN A 189 -8.07 3.41 2.17
CA ASN A 189 -6.95 2.51 1.91
C ASN A 189 -5.62 3.27 2.02
N ILE A 190 -4.55 2.57 2.38
CA ILE A 190 -3.21 3.11 2.45
C ILE A 190 -2.20 2.07 1.98
N GLY A 191 -1.15 2.51 1.30
CA GLY A 191 -0.04 1.68 0.86
C GLY A 191 1.25 2.49 0.74
N GLY A 192 2.37 1.83 0.44
CA GLY A 192 3.68 2.50 0.34
C GLY A 192 3.79 3.60 -0.72
N GLY A 193 2.86 3.68 -1.65
CA GLY A 193 2.85 4.69 -2.72
C GLY A 193 1.76 5.75 -2.61
N GLY A 194 0.80 5.61 -1.70
CA GLY A 194 -0.32 6.55 -1.63
C GLY A 194 -1.44 6.12 -0.70
N ILE A 195 -2.49 6.92 -0.68
CA ILE A 195 -3.62 6.81 0.24
C ILE A 195 -4.93 7.11 -0.48
N GLY A 196 -5.98 6.38 -0.14
CA GLY A 196 -7.35 6.69 -0.50
C GLY A 196 -8.11 7.27 0.69
N LEU A 197 -8.76 8.39 0.49
CA LEU A 197 -9.47 9.13 1.52
C LEU A 197 -10.95 9.27 1.15
N GLN A 198 -11.81 9.25 2.14
CA GLN A 198 -13.22 9.59 2.03
C GLN A 198 -13.50 10.87 2.79
N VAL A 199 -14.05 11.87 2.10
CA VAL A 199 -14.35 13.19 2.65
C VAL A 199 -15.86 13.38 2.71
N PRO A 200 -16.43 13.84 3.83
CA PRO A 200 -17.83 14.19 3.93
C PRO A 200 -18.22 15.29 2.91
N SER A 201 -19.45 15.24 2.40
CA SER A 201 -19.92 16.17 1.33
C SER A 201 -19.78 17.64 1.67
N GLY A 202 -19.94 18.02 2.93
CA GLY A 202 -19.83 19.40 3.39
C GLY A 202 -18.40 19.96 3.32
N GLU A 203 -17.40 19.10 3.37
CA GLU A 203 -15.98 19.48 3.42
C GLU A 203 -15.27 19.34 2.07
N ALA A 204 -15.90 18.70 1.11
CA ALA A 204 -15.32 18.44 -0.21
C ALA A 204 -15.28 19.69 -1.13
N SER A 205 -15.90 20.81 -0.72
CA SER A 205 -15.95 22.01 -1.54
C SER A 205 -14.55 22.64 -1.67
N GLY A 206 -13.97 22.53 -2.85
CA GLY A 206 -12.65 23.10 -3.15
C GLY A 206 -11.48 22.14 -3.16
N VAL A 207 -11.64 20.89 -2.71
CA VAL A 207 -10.57 19.87 -2.68
C VAL A 207 -9.92 19.68 -4.05
N GLY A 208 -10.68 19.71 -5.14
CA GLY A 208 -10.16 19.55 -6.51
C GLY A 208 -9.39 20.76 -7.06
N ARG A 209 -9.36 21.91 -6.37
CA ARG A 209 -8.66 23.11 -6.84
C ARG A 209 -7.16 23.04 -6.66
N HIS A 210 -6.70 22.29 -5.67
CA HIS A 210 -5.28 22.11 -5.37
C HIS A 210 -4.83 20.68 -5.70
N ARG A 211 -3.68 20.55 -6.31
CA ARG A 211 -3.12 19.25 -6.66
C ARG A 211 -2.27 18.63 -5.56
N LEU A 212 -1.68 19.44 -4.71
CA LEU A 212 -0.80 19.01 -3.62
C LEU A 212 -1.47 19.32 -2.28
N HIS A 213 -1.37 18.34 -1.39
CA HIS A 213 -1.92 18.40 -0.04
C HIS A 213 -0.87 17.98 0.97
N TRP A 214 -0.91 18.59 2.12
CA TRP A 214 -0.24 18.15 3.32
C TRP A 214 -1.18 17.24 4.09
N LEU A 215 -0.74 16.03 4.41
CA LEU A 215 -1.51 15.05 5.16
C LEU A 215 -0.85 14.81 6.52
N LYS A 216 -1.68 14.68 7.55
CA LYS A 216 -1.26 14.36 8.91
C LYS A 216 -2.23 13.34 9.50
N PHE A 217 -1.72 12.20 9.95
CA PHE A 217 -2.53 11.12 10.48
C PHE A 217 -1.75 10.20 11.43
N PRO A 218 -2.41 9.63 12.45
CA PRO A 218 -1.80 8.63 13.30
C PRO A 218 -1.58 7.34 12.52
N LEU A 219 -0.46 6.66 12.79
CA LEU A 219 -0.26 5.32 12.27
C LEU A 219 -1.12 4.33 13.07
N LEU A 220 -1.72 3.38 12.35
CA LEU A 220 -2.63 2.40 12.91
C LEU A 220 -2.00 1.63 14.09
N GLY A 221 -2.76 1.47 15.18
CA GLY A 221 -2.32 0.71 16.36
C GLY A 221 -1.25 1.40 17.22
N THR A 222 -0.92 2.66 16.97
CA THR A 222 0.07 3.38 17.76
C THR A 222 -0.54 4.58 18.49
N THR A 223 -0.12 4.78 19.74
CA THR A 223 -0.39 6.01 20.49
C THR A 223 0.70 7.07 20.26
N GLY A 224 1.53 6.85 19.25
CA GLY A 224 2.70 7.67 18.92
C GLY A 224 2.39 8.93 18.13
N PRO A 225 3.44 9.66 17.74
CA PRO A 225 3.30 10.87 16.94
C PRO A 225 2.68 10.57 15.56
N GLU A 226 1.97 11.54 15.02
CA GLU A 226 1.33 11.45 13.71
C GLU A 226 2.37 11.50 12.59
N LEU A 227 2.13 10.71 11.54
CA LEU A 227 2.89 10.78 10.31
C LEU A 227 2.45 11.98 9.49
N CYS A 228 3.42 12.72 8.99
CA CYS A 228 3.19 13.85 8.08
C CYS A 228 3.80 13.53 6.71
N VAL A 229 3.04 13.81 5.65
CA VAL A 229 3.51 13.54 4.28
C VAL A 229 2.81 14.44 3.26
N THR A 230 3.55 14.84 2.24
CA THR A 230 2.99 15.50 1.06
C THR A 230 2.34 14.46 0.15
N ALA A 231 1.15 14.75 -0.36
CA ALA A 231 0.44 13.90 -1.29
C ALA A 231 -0.14 14.69 -2.47
N LYS A 232 -0.14 14.06 -3.64
CA LYS A 232 -0.68 14.62 -4.87
C LYS A 232 -2.02 13.98 -5.19
N LEU A 233 -3.05 14.79 -5.37
CA LEU A 233 -4.36 14.35 -5.81
C LEU A 233 -4.26 13.83 -7.24
N MET A 234 -4.59 12.54 -7.43
CA MET A 234 -4.55 11.86 -8.73
C MET A 234 -5.92 11.79 -9.38
N HIS A 235 -6.94 11.51 -8.58
CA HIS A 235 -8.33 11.47 -9.01
C HIS A 235 -9.28 11.65 -7.83
N TRP A 236 -10.47 12.07 -8.11
CA TRP A 236 -11.56 12.15 -7.14
C TRP A 236 -12.89 11.85 -7.81
N HIS A 237 -13.86 11.38 -7.05
CA HIS A 237 -15.22 11.16 -7.52
C HIS A 237 -16.21 11.17 -6.36
N LEU A 238 -17.44 11.56 -6.66
CA LEU A 238 -18.54 11.48 -5.71
C LEU A 238 -19.03 10.05 -5.60
N GLU A 239 -19.24 9.56 -4.38
CA GLU A 239 -19.78 8.23 -4.08
C GLU A 239 -21.29 8.27 -3.80
N ALA A 240 -21.94 7.12 -3.96
CA ALA A 240 -23.33 6.96 -3.55
C ALA A 240 -23.43 7.14 -2.02
N GLY A 241 -24.17 8.14 -1.55
CA GLY A 241 -24.23 8.50 -0.14
C GLY A 241 -23.68 9.91 0.16
N GLY A 242 -23.22 10.60 -0.89
CA GLY A 242 -22.85 12.00 -0.80
C GLY A 242 -21.45 12.26 -0.24
N THR A 243 -20.60 11.25 -0.10
CA THR A 243 -19.19 11.39 0.24
C THR A 243 -18.33 11.53 -1.01
N THR A 244 -17.16 12.14 -0.87
CA THR A 244 -16.21 12.27 -1.97
C THR A 244 -14.98 11.40 -1.70
N TYR A 245 -14.67 10.51 -2.64
CA TYR A 245 -13.44 9.75 -2.61
C TYR A 245 -12.29 10.51 -3.26
N LEU A 246 -11.13 10.51 -2.61
CA LEU A 246 -9.88 11.08 -3.09
C LEU A 246 -8.81 10.00 -3.20
N GLY A 247 -8.28 9.77 -4.39
CA GLY A 247 -7.10 8.94 -4.61
C GLY A 247 -5.86 9.81 -4.67
N MET A 248 -4.96 9.65 -3.69
CA MET A 248 -3.75 10.45 -3.57
C MET A 248 -2.49 9.60 -3.65
N MET A 249 -1.47 10.10 -4.32
CA MET A 249 -0.13 9.53 -4.39
C MET A 249 0.81 10.34 -3.52
N PHE A 250 1.64 9.70 -2.70
CA PHE A 250 2.66 10.40 -1.93
C PHE A 250 3.67 11.05 -2.87
N ASP A 251 3.94 12.32 -2.64
CA ASP A 251 4.83 13.13 -3.47
C ASP A 251 6.06 13.55 -2.67
N PHE A 252 7.21 13.09 -3.11
CA PHE A 252 8.51 13.37 -2.48
C PHE A 252 9.40 14.26 -3.34
N SER A 253 8.81 14.96 -4.32
CA SER A 253 9.57 15.79 -5.27
C SER A 253 10.34 16.91 -4.57
N TYR A 254 9.81 17.41 -3.45
CA TYR A 254 10.41 18.51 -2.67
C TYR A 254 11.31 18.02 -1.55
N ASN A 255 11.13 16.77 -1.09
CA ASN A 255 11.96 16.14 -0.06
C ASN A 255 12.15 14.64 -0.34
N PRO A 256 13.01 14.28 -1.29
CA PRO A 256 13.25 12.89 -1.67
C PRO A 256 13.74 11.99 -0.52
N SER A 257 14.44 12.57 0.45
CA SER A 257 14.95 11.84 1.62
C SER A 257 13.84 11.30 2.52
N HIS A 258 12.68 11.96 2.56
CA HIS A 258 11.52 11.57 3.36
C HIS A 258 10.83 10.30 2.83
N LYS A 259 10.99 9.96 1.56
CA LYS A 259 10.37 8.80 0.91
C LYS A 259 10.64 7.48 1.63
N ARG A 260 11.92 7.22 1.93
CA ARG A 260 12.32 5.96 2.58
C ARG A 260 11.65 5.84 3.94
N PHE A 261 11.69 6.91 4.71
CA PHE A 261 11.11 6.96 6.04
C PHE A 261 9.59 6.69 6.00
N VAL A 262 8.82 7.45 5.21
CA VAL A 262 7.35 7.29 5.10
C VAL A 262 6.98 5.87 4.68
N THR A 263 7.61 5.37 3.61
CA THR A 263 7.35 4.01 3.13
C THR A 263 7.63 2.97 4.22
N GLN A 264 8.71 3.14 4.97
CA GLN A 264 9.10 2.24 6.05
C GLN A 264 8.06 2.24 7.19
N GLN A 265 7.60 3.42 7.62
CA GLN A 265 6.63 3.52 8.71
C GLN A 265 5.29 2.90 8.32
N ILE A 266 4.79 3.22 7.15
CA ILE A 266 3.54 2.65 6.64
C ILE A 266 3.65 1.13 6.54
N THR A 267 4.71 0.61 5.95
CA THR A 267 4.87 -0.83 5.77
C THR A 267 4.99 -1.57 7.11
N ARG A 268 5.74 -1.00 8.08
CA ARG A 268 5.87 -1.57 9.43
C ARG A 268 4.52 -1.64 10.14
N THR A 269 3.77 -0.57 10.14
CA THR A 269 2.44 -0.50 10.77
C THR A 269 1.50 -1.53 10.19
N VAL A 270 1.50 -1.66 8.88
CA VAL A 270 0.73 -2.64 8.13
C VAL A 270 1.09 -4.07 8.52
N ALA A 271 2.38 -4.39 8.59
CA ALA A 271 2.84 -5.72 8.96
C ALA A 271 2.45 -6.10 10.41
N ILE A 272 2.53 -5.13 11.34
CA ILE A 272 2.10 -5.34 12.73
C ILE A 272 0.62 -5.67 12.79
N GLN A 273 -0.23 -4.90 12.13
CA GLN A 273 -1.67 -5.13 12.15
C GLN A 273 -2.08 -6.46 11.54
N GLN A 274 -1.43 -6.86 10.46
CA GLN A 274 -1.67 -8.18 9.88
C GLN A 274 -1.33 -9.30 10.85
N ARG A 275 -0.23 -9.17 11.58
CA ARG A 275 0.16 -10.14 12.59
C ARG A 275 -0.85 -10.21 13.75
N GLU A 276 -1.34 -9.08 14.22
CA GLU A 276 -2.36 -9.03 15.29
C GLU A 276 -3.66 -9.68 14.85
N GLN A 277 -4.09 -9.47 13.62
CA GLN A 277 -5.29 -10.12 13.05
C GLN A 277 -5.12 -11.64 12.90
N PHE A 278 -3.91 -12.12 12.55
CA PHE A 278 -3.62 -13.56 12.51
C PHE A 278 -3.64 -14.23 13.89
N LEU A 279 -3.26 -13.49 14.93
CA LEU A 279 -3.26 -14.02 16.32
C LEU A 279 -4.65 -13.96 16.97
N ALA A 280 -5.57 -13.17 16.44
CA ALA A 280 -6.93 -12.99 16.93
C ALA A 280 -7.98 -13.87 16.22
N ALA A 281 -7.61 -14.54 15.12
CA ALA A 281 -8.47 -15.45 14.34
C ALA A 281 -8.16 -16.92 14.62
#